data_7a299c84a4956f405a0fbbe621fcf8f5
#
_entry.id   7a299c84a4956f405a0fbbe621fcf8f5
#
_cell.length_a   1.000
_cell.length_b   1.000
_cell.length_c   1.000
_cell.angle_alpha   90.00
_cell.angle_beta   90.00
_cell.angle_gamma   90.00
#
_symmetry.space_group_name_H-M   'P 1'
#
loop_
_entity.id
_entity.type
_entity.pdbx_description
1 polymer ?
#
loop_
_entity_poly.entity_id
_entity_poly.type
_entity_poly.pdbx_seq_one_letter_code
_entity_poly.pdbx_strand_id
1 'polypeptide(L)'
;MNGWAMTTYDKIHKDENGNVNLRELYNADNTPIRTIENTWEKMLLGTDVYPDCYFVGDATYVWQFLDEYKGKDMGDGTVEWNDITIKKGEGFKFASNDWQTIDWGVAYVGEYIPFNQPVQLTPKGQNITIDMETEAITFKTIRLNALTGVATFEAYPTGVNSPNAKRMNIFAINGKIVVQNSKDVKVYSASGELVSTAAVTPVEKGLYVVKAGGKTVKLNVK
;
A
#
# COMPACT_ATOMS: atom_id res chain seq x y z
N MET A 1 -3.40 37.92 -22.59
CA MET A 1 -2.56 37.24 -21.59
C MET A 1 -3.11 37.59 -20.23
N ASN A 2 -3.93 36.74 -19.66
CA ASN A 2 -4.32 36.91 -18.27
C ASN A 2 -3.13 36.44 -17.43
N GLY A 3 -2.27 37.41 -17.09
CA GLY A 3 -1.24 37.17 -16.10
C GLY A 3 -1.94 36.77 -14.81
N TRP A 4 -1.61 35.61 -14.30
CA TRP A 4 -1.83 35.29 -12.92
C TRP A 4 -0.95 36.24 -12.12
N ALA A 5 -1.44 37.46 -11.90
CA ALA A 5 -0.85 38.30 -10.89
C ALA A 5 -0.90 37.48 -9.62
N MET A 6 0.22 37.29 -8.97
CA MET A 6 0.21 36.71 -7.63
C MET A 6 -0.66 37.61 -6.77
N THR A 7 -1.90 37.13 -6.58
CA THR A 7 -2.91 37.84 -5.79
C THR A 7 -2.75 37.50 -4.30
N THR A 8 -1.72 36.74 -3.96
CA THR A 8 -1.45 36.29 -2.62
C THR A 8 0.00 36.54 -2.22
N TYR A 9 0.24 36.72 -0.96
CA TYR A 9 1.58 36.81 -0.39
C TYR A 9 1.65 36.11 0.97
N ASP A 10 2.86 35.70 1.35
CA ASP A 10 3.11 35.03 2.60
C ASP A 10 3.58 36.00 3.68
N LYS A 11 3.08 35.83 4.90
CA LYS A 11 3.72 36.33 6.11
C LYS A 11 4.39 35.18 6.83
N ILE A 12 5.67 35.29 7.05
CA ILE A 12 6.47 34.28 7.72
C ILE A 12 6.75 34.72 9.13
N HIS A 13 6.30 33.93 10.09
CA HIS A 13 6.60 34.10 11.50
C HIS A 13 7.71 33.13 11.90
N LYS A 14 8.69 33.62 12.63
CA LYS A 14 9.83 32.82 13.10
C LYS A 14 9.86 32.85 14.62
N ASP A 15 10.32 31.74 15.20
CA ASP A 15 10.64 31.66 16.61
C ASP A 15 11.94 32.45 16.94
N GLU A 16 12.30 32.47 18.20
CA GLU A 16 13.51 33.15 18.70
C GLU A 16 14.83 32.59 18.10
N ASN A 17 14.79 31.35 17.58
CA ASN A 17 15.92 30.69 16.94
C ASN A 17 15.94 30.89 15.41
N GLY A 18 14.96 31.61 14.89
CA GLY A 18 14.82 31.89 13.46
C GLY A 18 14.14 30.77 12.66
N ASN A 19 13.61 29.73 13.31
CA ASN A 19 12.85 28.69 12.63
C ASN A 19 11.44 29.19 12.27
N VAL A 20 10.95 28.83 11.11
CA VAL A 20 9.60 29.13 10.70
C VAL A 20 8.62 28.33 11.57
N ASN A 21 7.79 29.03 12.34
CA ASN A 21 6.78 28.43 13.19
C ASN A 21 5.33 28.69 12.74
N LEU A 22 5.15 29.65 11.84
CA LEU A 22 3.88 29.96 11.22
C LEU A 22 4.10 30.65 9.88
N ARG A 23 3.29 30.29 8.90
CA ARG A 23 3.13 31.04 7.65
C ARG A 23 1.65 31.40 7.52
N GLU A 24 1.37 32.59 7.08
CA GLU A 24 0.02 33.08 6.81
C GLU A 24 -0.06 33.52 5.36
N LEU A 25 -1.09 33.07 4.66
CA LEU A 25 -1.37 33.46 3.29
C LEU A 25 -2.43 34.57 3.26
N TYR A 26 -2.18 35.57 2.47
CA TYR A 26 -3.06 36.71 2.29
C TYR A 26 -3.33 36.98 0.81
N ASN A 27 -4.53 37.42 0.52
CA ASN A 27 -4.84 38.01 -0.80
C ASN A 27 -4.12 39.35 -0.99
N ALA A 28 -4.03 39.82 -2.23
CA ALA A 28 -3.40 41.10 -2.56
C ALA A 28 -4.03 42.29 -1.85
N ASP A 29 -5.32 42.21 -1.46
CA ASP A 29 -6.05 43.20 -0.69
C ASP A 29 -5.83 43.10 0.82
N ASN A 30 -4.88 42.28 1.26
CA ASN A 30 -4.54 42.00 2.66
C ASN A 30 -5.63 41.27 3.46
N THR A 31 -6.56 40.58 2.81
CA THR A 31 -7.51 39.71 3.48
C THR A 31 -6.92 38.34 3.66
N PRO A 32 -7.06 37.72 4.85
CA PRO A 32 -6.52 36.38 5.08
C PRO A 32 -7.28 35.33 4.26
N ILE A 33 -6.55 34.37 3.73
CA ILE A 33 -7.13 33.20 3.07
C ILE A 33 -7.63 32.25 4.15
N ARG A 34 -8.94 32.05 4.23
CA ARG A 34 -9.57 31.24 5.28
C ARG A 34 -9.11 29.79 5.32
N THR A 35 -8.64 29.28 4.21
CA THR A 35 -8.16 27.92 4.09
C THR A 35 -6.78 27.70 4.73
N ILE A 36 -6.18 28.74 5.30
CA ILE A 36 -4.85 28.64 5.92
C ILE A 36 -4.81 27.67 7.09
N GLU A 37 -5.90 27.53 7.84
CA GLU A 37 -5.99 26.55 8.92
C GLU A 37 -5.85 25.10 8.46
N ASN A 38 -6.11 24.87 7.18
CA ASN A 38 -6.04 23.58 6.53
C ASN A 38 -5.09 23.61 5.32
N THR A 39 -4.03 24.40 5.38
CA THR A 39 -3.16 24.71 4.26
C THR A 39 -1.81 24.02 4.38
N TRP A 40 -0.97 24.36 3.45
CA TRP A 40 0.42 23.99 3.41
C TRP A 40 1.19 24.21 4.72
N GLU A 41 0.84 25.23 5.48
CA GLU A 41 1.51 25.54 6.75
C GLU A 41 1.34 24.43 7.76
N LYS A 42 0.12 23.92 7.93
CA LYS A 42 -0.11 22.78 8.82
C LYS A 42 0.62 21.55 8.34
N MET A 43 0.57 21.29 7.04
CA MET A 43 1.31 20.18 6.43
C MET A 43 2.83 20.34 6.62
N LEU A 44 3.37 21.52 6.36
CA LEU A 44 4.80 21.81 6.53
C LEU A 44 5.24 21.76 8.00
N LEU A 45 4.36 22.11 8.91
CA LEU A 45 4.61 22.04 10.37
C LEU A 45 4.34 20.64 10.94
N GLY A 46 3.83 19.71 10.11
CA GLY A 46 3.54 18.34 10.54
C GLY A 46 2.37 18.23 11.51
N THR A 47 1.44 19.20 11.49
CA THR A 47 0.32 19.22 12.45
C THR A 47 -0.90 18.47 11.93
N ASP A 48 -1.19 18.54 10.63
CA ASP A 48 -2.29 17.84 9.98
C ASP A 48 -1.97 17.60 8.50
N VAL A 49 -2.47 16.53 7.92
CA VAL A 49 -2.50 16.35 6.47
C VAL A 49 -3.76 17.03 5.93
N TYR A 50 -3.57 17.93 5.00
CA TYR A 50 -4.67 18.63 4.36
C TYR A 50 -4.51 18.62 2.84
N PRO A 51 -5.58 18.36 2.11
CA PRO A 51 -6.84 17.73 2.53
C PRO A 51 -6.68 16.23 2.77
N ASP A 52 -7.80 15.55 3.07
CA ASP A 52 -7.81 14.09 3.14
C ASP A 52 -7.19 13.47 1.88
N CYS A 53 -6.32 12.49 2.09
CA CYS A 53 -5.65 11.78 1.02
C CYS A 53 -6.22 10.36 0.88
N TYR A 54 -6.53 9.98 -0.33
CA TYR A 54 -7.14 8.71 -0.66
C TYR A 54 -6.24 7.87 -1.55
N PHE A 55 -6.30 6.58 -1.34
CA PHE A 55 -5.84 5.60 -2.31
C PHE A 55 -6.98 5.36 -3.30
N VAL A 56 -6.80 5.73 -4.57
CA VAL A 56 -7.88 5.73 -5.57
C VAL A 56 -7.43 5.13 -6.87
N GLY A 57 -8.30 4.32 -7.48
CA GLY A 57 -8.01 3.66 -8.75
C GLY A 57 -8.81 2.38 -8.98
N ASP A 58 -8.37 1.60 -9.97
CA ASP A 58 -8.98 0.30 -10.28
C ASP A 58 -8.89 -0.66 -9.09
N ALA A 59 -7.81 -0.56 -8.31
CA ALA A 59 -7.58 -1.37 -7.11
C ALA A 59 -8.63 -1.14 -6.01
N THR A 60 -9.42 -0.06 -6.10
CA THR A 60 -10.50 0.31 -5.18
C THR A 60 -11.87 0.25 -5.84
N TYR A 61 -12.04 -0.61 -6.85
CA TYR A 61 -13.22 -0.83 -7.70
C TYR A 61 -13.50 0.26 -8.74
N VAL A 62 -13.28 1.52 -8.40
CA VAL A 62 -13.52 2.65 -9.29
C VAL A 62 -12.69 3.84 -8.82
N TRP A 63 -12.46 4.79 -9.72
CA TRP A 63 -11.78 6.05 -9.46
C TRP A 63 -12.64 7.01 -8.61
N GLN A 64 -13.07 6.53 -7.43
CA GLN A 64 -13.89 7.26 -6.47
C GLN A 64 -13.19 7.37 -5.12
N PHE A 65 -13.50 8.44 -4.42
CA PHE A 65 -12.97 8.73 -3.09
C PHE A 65 -13.87 8.06 -2.05
N LEU A 66 -13.53 6.82 -1.67
CA LEU A 66 -14.27 6.05 -0.69
C LEU A 66 -13.62 6.16 0.68
N ASP A 67 -14.41 6.36 1.73
CA ASP A 67 -13.92 6.53 3.10
C ASP A 67 -13.07 5.34 3.58
N GLU A 68 -13.35 4.13 3.12
CA GLU A 68 -12.57 2.93 3.44
C GLU A 68 -11.14 2.96 2.88
N TYR A 69 -10.89 3.79 1.84
CA TYR A 69 -9.58 4.00 1.24
C TYR A 69 -8.99 5.37 1.56
N LYS A 70 -9.60 6.08 2.49
CA LYS A 70 -9.03 7.28 3.09
C LYS A 70 -7.82 6.89 3.91
N GLY A 71 -6.71 7.55 3.67
CA GLY A 71 -5.50 7.31 4.42
C GLY A 71 -5.59 7.83 5.84
N LYS A 72 -4.93 7.15 6.76
CA LYS A 72 -4.77 7.58 8.13
C LYS A 72 -3.68 8.64 8.21
N ASP A 73 -4.05 9.82 8.66
CA ASP A 73 -3.09 10.89 8.95
C ASP A 73 -2.24 10.53 10.17
N MET A 74 -0.92 10.61 10.02
CA MET A 74 0.05 10.33 11.08
C MET A 74 0.50 11.59 11.81
N GLY A 75 0.05 12.78 11.40
CA GLY A 75 0.32 14.06 12.04
C GLY A 75 1.65 14.71 11.68
N ASP A 76 2.43 14.10 10.77
CA ASP A 76 3.74 14.58 10.33
C ASP A 76 3.81 14.81 8.80
N GLY A 77 2.66 14.93 8.16
CA GLY A 77 2.55 14.96 6.71
C GLY A 77 2.55 13.59 6.04
N THR A 78 2.72 12.54 6.82
CA THR A 78 2.64 11.16 6.35
C THR A 78 1.21 10.64 6.45
N VAL A 79 0.78 9.98 5.40
CA VAL A 79 -0.50 9.26 5.33
C VAL A 79 -0.24 7.77 5.17
N GLU A 80 -0.99 6.95 5.89
CA GLU A 80 -0.78 5.51 5.94
C GLU A 80 -2.04 4.73 5.54
N TRP A 81 -1.84 3.68 4.76
CA TRP A 81 -2.83 2.65 4.44
C TRP A 81 -2.27 1.28 4.80
N ASN A 82 -3.11 0.39 5.31
CA ASN A 82 -2.72 -0.95 5.71
C ASN A 82 -3.52 -2.01 4.95
N ASP A 83 -2.89 -3.15 4.69
CA ASP A 83 -3.50 -4.33 4.05
C ASP A 83 -4.15 -4.06 2.68
N ILE A 84 -3.56 -3.16 1.89
CA ILE A 84 -4.04 -2.84 0.55
C ILE A 84 -3.63 -3.94 -0.43
N THR A 85 -4.63 -4.52 -1.09
CA THR A 85 -4.42 -5.52 -2.15
C THR A 85 -4.59 -4.89 -3.52
N ILE A 86 -3.59 -5.10 -4.38
CA ILE A 86 -3.58 -4.63 -5.76
C ILE A 86 -3.47 -5.86 -6.65
N LYS A 87 -4.31 -5.96 -7.68
CA LYS A 87 -4.24 -7.02 -8.69
C LYS A 87 -3.37 -6.59 -9.86
N LYS A 88 -2.90 -7.58 -10.58
CA LYS A 88 -2.08 -7.36 -11.77
C LYS A 88 -2.82 -6.49 -12.79
N GLY A 89 -2.15 -5.41 -13.21
CA GLY A 89 -2.69 -4.47 -14.20
C GLY A 89 -3.62 -3.40 -13.66
N GLU A 90 -4.01 -3.45 -12.37
CA GLU A 90 -4.79 -2.39 -11.76
C GLU A 90 -3.93 -1.13 -11.56
N GLY A 91 -4.48 0.01 -11.99
CA GLY A 91 -3.87 1.32 -11.80
C GLY A 91 -4.44 2.04 -10.59
N PHE A 92 -3.61 2.83 -9.93
CA PHE A 92 -4.04 3.66 -8.79
C PHE A 92 -3.21 4.95 -8.68
N LYS A 93 -3.68 5.86 -7.84
CA LYS A 93 -2.99 7.09 -7.45
C LYS A 93 -3.27 7.41 -5.99
N PHE A 94 -2.54 8.38 -5.48
CA PHE A 94 -2.86 9.01 -4.20
C PHE A 94 -3.36 10.41 -4.49
N ALA A 95 -4.59 10.71 -4.08
CA ALA A 95 -5.19 11.99 -4.40
C ALA A 95 -6.13 12.50 -3.31
N SER A 96 -6.30 13.82 -3.27
CA SER A 96 -7.40 14.47 -2.57
C SER A 96 -8.65 14.46 -3.46
N ASN A 97 -9.81 14.61 -2.83
CA ASN A 97 -11.10 14.59 -3.52
C ASN A 97 -11.28 15.72 -4.55
N ASP A 98 -10.43 16.75 -4.50
CA ASP A 98 -10.41 17.83 -5.46
C ASP A 98 -9.46 17.59 -6.66
N TRP A 99 -8.66 16.51 -6.64
CA TRP A 99 -7.63 16.20 -7.65
C TRP A 99 -6.62 17.32 -7.91
N GLN A 100 -6.53 18.28 -6.99
CA GLN A 100 -5.69 19.46 -7.18
C GLN A 100 -4.60 19.57 -6.13
N THR A 101 -4.98 19.40 -4.87
CA THR A 101 -4.09 19.65 -3.74
C THR A 101 -3.14 18.47 -3.53
N ILE A 102 -3.67 17.25 -3.58
CA ILE A 102 -2.87 16.02 -3.57
C ILE A 102 -3.21 15.24 -4.84
N ASP A 103 -2.23 14.95 -5.64
CA ASP A 103 -2.32 14.12 -6.84
C ASP A 103 -0.93 13.57 -7.16
N TRP A 104 -0.61 12.39 -6.58
CA TRP A 104 0.67 11.74 -6.75
C TRP A 104 0.54 10.47 -7.57
N GLY A 105 1.37 10.36 -8.57
CA GLY A 105 1.48 9.21 -9.47
C GLY A 105 2.94 8.94 -9.85
N VAL A 106 3.17 8.30 -10.98
CA VAL A 106 4.51 8.05 -11.54
C VAL A 106 4.81 8.97 -12.71
N ALA A 107 6.09 9.13 -13.07
CA ALA A 107 6.49 10.01 -14.16
C ALA A 107 6.02 9.47 -15.53
N TYR A 108 6.00 8.17 -15.70
CA TYR A 108 5.54 7.51 -16.93
C TYR A 108 4.86 6.17 -16.63
N VAL A 109 3.99 5.73 -17.51
CA VAL A 109 3.28 4.46 -17.38
C VAL A 109 4.26 3.29 -17.35
N GLY A 110 4.11 2.41 -16.36
CA GLY A 110 4.98 1.26 -16.17
C GLY A 110 6.29 1.55 -15.46
N GLU A 111 6.43 2.72 -14.85
CA GLU A 111 7.57 3.01 -13.98
C GLU A 111 7.64 1.99 -12.85
N TYR A 112 8.84 1.46 -12.63
CA TYR A 112 9.07 0.46 -11.59
C TYR A 112 8.92 1.05 -10.18
N ILE A 113 8.09 0.43 -9.37
CA ILE A 113 7.90 0.77 -7.95
C ILE A 113 8.69 -0.24 -7.09
N PRO A 114 9.76 0.19 -6.44
CA PRO A 114 10.51 -0.67 -5.52
C PRO A 114 9.72 -0.91 -4.23
N PHE A 115 9.85 -2.13 -3.66
CA PHE A 115 9.24 -2.47 -2.39
C PHE A 115 10.22 -2.29 -1.24
N ASN A 116 9.68 -2.00 -0.05
CA ASN A 116 10.43 -1.86 1.21
C ASN A 116 11.53 -0.78 1.19
N GLN A 117 11.43 0.16 0.28
CA GLN A 117 12.32 1.32 0.19
C GLN A 117 11.57 2.55 -0.31
N PRO A 118 12.03 3.76 0.02
CA PRO A 118 11.40 4.98 -0.46
C PRO A 118 11.47 5.10 -1.98
N VAL A 119 10.40 5.60 -2.58
CA VAL A 119 10.30 5.99 -3.99
C VAL A 119 9.73 7.39 -4.09
N GLN A 120 10.29 8.21 -4.97
CA GLN A 120 9.77 9.54 -5.26
C GLN A 120 8.67 9.45 -6.30
N LEU A 121 7.48 9.87 -5.92
CA LEU A 121 6.34 10.01 -6.84
C LEU A 121 6.36 11.38 -7.52
N THR A 122 5.63 11.48 -8.62
CA THR A 122 5.52 12.69 -9.46
C THR A 122 4.18 13.37 -9.21
N PRO A 123 4.17 14.68 -8.94
CA PRO A 123 2.90 15.43 -8.81
C PRO A 123 2.17 15.44 -10.14
N LYS A 124 0.86 15.19 -10.11
CA LYS A 124 -0.01 15.06 -11.30
C LYS A 124 0.52 14.02 -12.32
N GLY A 125 1.24 13.01 -11.82
CA GLY A 125 1.84 11.96 -12.62
C GLY A 125 0.82 10.97 -13.20
N GLN A 126 1.32 9.97 -13.92
CA GLN A 126 0.54 8.88 -14.47
C GLN A 126 0.09 7.90 -13.38
N ASN A 127 -0.85 7.03 -13.72
CA ASN A 127 -1.28 5.98 -12.80
C ASN A 127 -0.12 5.08 -12.41
N ILE A 128 -0.05 4.76 -11.13
CA ILE A 128 0.89 3.77 -10.60
C ILE A 128 0.33 2.39 -10.96
N THR A 129 1.16 1.53 -11.52
CA THR A 129 0.87 0.11 -11.71
C THR A 129 2.01 -0.69 -11.10
N ILE A 130 1.68 -1.79 -10.47
CA ILE A 130 2.70 -2.66 -9.87
C ILE A 130 3.05 -3.76 -10.86
N ASP A 131 4.33 -3.81 -11.25
CA ASP A 131 4.83 -4.94 -12.03
C ASP A 131 4.99 -6.15 -11.11
N MET A 132 4.25 -7.21 -11.41
CA MET A 132 4.20 -8.40 -10.57
C MET A 132 4.02 -9.67 -11.40
N GLU A 133 4.66 -10.75 -10.94
CA GLU A 133 4.47 -12.08 -11.54
C GLU A 133 3.19 -12.77 -11.05
N THR A 134 2.71 -12.38 -9.86
CA THR A 134 1.50 -12.94 -9.22
C THR A 134 0.25 -12.21 -9.69
N GLU A 135 -0.92 -12.82 -9.53
CA GLU A 135 -2.21 -12.21 -9.87
C GLU A 135 -2.57 -11.04 -8.96
N ALA A 136 -2.03 -11.00 -7.75
CA ALA A 136 -2.22 -9.91 -6.81
C ALA A 136 -1.09 -9.85 -5.78
N ILE A 137 -0.87 -8.66 -5.23
CA ILE A 137 0.00 -8.42 -4.09
C ILE A 137 -0.77 -7.65 -3.01
N THR A 138 -0.52 -8.00 -1.75
CA THR A 138 -1.03 -7.22 -0.61
C THR A 138 0.15 -6.54 0.07
N PHE A 139 0.07 -5.23 0.17
CA PHE A 139 1.01 -4.45 0.95
C PHE A 139 0.56 -4.41 2.40
N LYS A 140 1.48 -4.73 3.30
CA LYS A 140 1.26 -4.62 4.76
C LYS A 140 0.97 -3.17 5.12
N THR A 141 1.79 -2.27 4.58
CA THR A 141 1.67 -0.83 4.82
C THR A 141 2.12 -0.07 3.59
N ILE A 142 1.35 0.91 3.19
CA ILE A 142 1.75 1.93 2.23
C ILE A 142 1.81 3.25 2.99
N ARG A 143 2.92 3.97 2.88
CA ARG A 143 3.09 5.32 3.44
C ARG A 143 3.40 6.30 2.33
N LEU A 144 2.80 7.45 2.42
CA LEU A 144 3.04 8.59 1.54
C LEU A 144 3.28 9.83 2.40
N ASN A 145 4.40 10.50 2.19
CA ASN A 145 4.50 11.88 2.62
C ASN A 145 3.77 12.75 1.58
N ALA A 146 2.61 13.27 1.97
CA ALA A 146 1.72 14.00 1.06
C ALA A 146 2.33 15.32 0.53
N LEU A 147 3.31 15.88 1.24
CA LEU A 147 4.01 17.11 0.85
C LEU A 147 5.09 16.86 -0.20
N THR A 148 5.88 15.83 0.02
CA THR A 148 7.07 15.57 -0.78
C THR A 148 6.84 14.54 -1.87
N GLY A 149 5.76 13.75 -1.78
CA GLY A 149 5.48 12.65 -2.69
C GLY A 149 6.40 11.44 -2.49
N VAL A 150 7.15 11.39 -1.40
CA VAL A 150 7.93 10.20 -1.08
C VAL A 150 7.01 9.13 -0.55
N ALA A 151 6.96 7.99 -1.23
CA ALA A 151 6.14 6.84 -0.83
C ALA A 151 6.99 5.64 -0.47
N THR A 152 6.47 4.75 0.38
CA THR A 152 7.04 3.44 0.68
C THR A 152 5.95 2.38 0.62
N PHE A 153 6.22 1.32 -0.12
CA PHE A 153 5.33 0.18 -0.28
C PHE A 153 5.92 -1.02 0.48
N GLU A 154 5.49 -1.21 1.72
CA GLU A 154 5.98 -2.29 2.57
C GLU A 154 5.23 -3.58 2.23
N ALA A 155 5.90 -4.48 1.51
CA ALA A 155 5.37 -5.80 1.26
C ALA A 155 5.51 -6.67 2.51
N TYR A 156 4.62 -7.65 2.66
CA TYR A 156 4.83 -8.68 3.69
C TYR A 156 6.15 -9.41 3.42
N PRO A 157 6.93 -9.73 4.45
CA PRO A 157 8.14 -10.50 4.28
C PRO A 157 7.84 -11.80 3.53
N THR A 158 8.65 -12.11 2.52
CA THR A 158 8.56 -13.39 1.80
C THR A 158 8.71 -14.53 2.81
N GLY A 159 7.61 -15.29 3.03
CA GLY A 159 7.55 -16.35 4.04
C GLY A 159 6.70 -16.05 5.27
N VAL A 160 6.25 -14.82 5.47
CA VAL A 160 5.20 -14.46 6.45
C VAL A 160 3.92 -14.15 5.69
N ASN A 161 2.85 -14.82 6.08
CA ASN A 161 1.56 -14.79 5.41
C ASN A 161 1.06 -13.35 5.16
N SER A 162 1.15 -12.89 3.92
CA SER A 162 0.20 -11.87 3.48
C SER A 162 -1.22 -12.39 3.74
N PRO A 163 -2.13 -11.63 4.32
CA PRO A 163 -3.52 -12.07 4.53
C PRO A 163 -4.18 -12.57 3.24
N ASN A 164 -3.69 -12.12 2.07
CA ASN A 164 -4.16 -12.52 0.75
C ASN A 164 -3.10 -13.23 -0.11
N ALA A 165 -1.86 -13.41 0.35
CA ALA A 165 -1.03 -14.42 -0.27
C ALA A 165 -1.83 -15.72 -0.19
N LYS A 166 -2.05 -16.39 -1.33
CA LYS A 166 -2.75 -17.69 -1.35
C LYS A 166 -2.09 -18.52 -0.27
N ARG A 167 -2.71 -18.56 0.93
CA ARG A 167 -2.15 -19.28 2.08
C ARG A 167 -1.87 -20.68 1.61
N MET A 168 -0.64 -21.13 1.77
CA MET A 168 -0.36 -22.52 1.60
C MET A 168 -1.20 -23.28 2.62
N ASN A 169 -2.24 -23.93 2.13
CA ASN A 169 -3.11 -24.77 2.95
C ASN A 169 -2.70 -26.22 2.76
N ILE A 170 -2.51 -26.92 3.88
CA ILE A 170 -2.24 -28.34 3.90
C ILE A 170 -3.34 -28.98 4.75
N PHE A 171 -4.17 -29.79 4.13
CA PHE A 171 -5.29 -30.44 4.81
C PHE A 171 -5.59 -31.81 4.20
N ALA A 172 -6.34 -32.63 4.95
CA ALA A 172 -6.83 -33.91 4.48
C ALA A 172 -8.35 -33.86 4.32
N ILE A 173 -8.85 -34.33 3.18
CA ILE A 173 -10.29 -34.38 2.87
C ILE A 173 -10.56 -35.57 1.95
N ASN A 174 -11.63 -36.35 2.27
CA ASN A 174 -12.10 -37.46 1.43
C ASN A 174 -11.00 -38.44 1.01
N GLY A 175 -10.13 -38.85 1.96
CA GLY A 175 -9.03 -39.77 1.69
C GLY A 175 -7.92 -39.19 0.82
N LYS A 176 -7.79 -37.89 0.75
CA LYS A 176 -6.75 -37.20 0.00
C LYS A 176 -6.05 -36.17 0.90
N ILE A 177 -4.75 -36.05 0.74
CA ILE A 177 -3.96 -34.92 1.24
C ILE A 177 -3.91 -33.89 0.12
N VAL A 178 -4.29 -32.65 0.44
CA VAL A 178 -4.30 -31.52 -0.50
C VAL A 178 -3.34 -30.46 0.01
N VAL A 179 -2.43 -30.05 -0.86
CA VAL A 179 -1.52 -28.92 -0.64
C VAL A 179 -1.82 -27.86 -1.68
N GLN A 180 -2.26 -26.71 -1.23
CA GLN A 180 -2.56 -25.56 -2.09
C GLN A 180 -1.42 -24.54 -2.02
N ASN A 181 -1.11 -23.93 -3.15
CA ASN A 181 -0.16 -22.81 -3.25
C ASN A 181 1.28 -23.15 -2.83
N SER A 182 1.76 -24.37 -3.14
CA SER A 182 3.16 -24.75 -3.02
C SER A 182 3.58 -25.59 -4.23
N LYS A 183 4.80 -25.40 -4.71
CA LYS A 183 5.40 -26.19 -5.79
C LYS A 183 6.25 -27.36 -5.25
N ASP A 184 6.77 -27.21 -4.01
CA ASP A 184 7.64 -28.21 -3.38
C ASP A 184 6.84 -29.02 -2.37
N VAL A 185 6.15 -30.04 -2.84
CA VAL A 185 5.35 -30.93 -1.99
C VAL A 185 6.07 -32.26 -1.79
N LYS A 186 6.15 -32.73 -0.55
CA LYS A 186 6.60 -34.07 -0.19
C LYS A 186 5.68 -34.60 0.89
N VAL A 187 5.02 -35.70 0.61
CA VAL A 187 4.15 -36.43 1.55
C VAL A 187 4.87 -37.70 2.00
N TYR A 188 5.00 -37.88 3.31
CA TYR A 188 5.64 -39.03 3.91
C TYR A 188 4.64 -39.81 4.75
N SER A 189 4.80 -41.12 4.80
CA SER A 189 4.11 -41.99 5.74
C SER A 189 4.60 -41.76 7.18
N ALA A 190 3.92 -42.33 8.15
CA ALA A 190 4.37 -42.32 9.55
C ALA A 190 5.76 -43.01 9.76
N SER A 191 6.12 -43.97 8.90
CA SER A 191 7.45 -44.64 8.90
C SER A 191 8.53 -43.77 8.23
N GLY A 192 8.19 -42.61 7.66
CA GLY A 192 9.15 -41.72 7.00
C GLY A 192 9.39 -42.06 5.52
N GLU A 193 8.63 -42.97 4.94
CA GLU A 193 8.70 -43.30 3.52
C GLU A 193 8.02 -42.20 2.68
N LEU A 194 8.64 -41.80 1.56
CA LEU A 194 8.07 -40.83 0.64
C LEU A 194 6.92 -41.47 -0.13
N VAL A 195 5.70 -40.98 0.11
CA VAL A 195 4.47 -41.47 -0.53
C VAL A 195 4.21 -40.73 -1.86
N SER A 196 4.43 -39.43 -1.89
CA SER A 196 4.12 -38.61 -3.09
C SER A 196 4.81 -37.25 -3.06
N THR A 197 4.96 -36.66 -4.24
CA THR A 197 5.34 -35.25 -4.43
C THR A 197 4.23 -34.42 -5.08
N ALA A 198 3.06 -35.02 -5.29
CA ALA A 198 1.94 -34.33 -5.89
C ALA A 198 1.20 -33.43 -4.91
N ALA A 199 0.67 -32.32 -5.42
CA ALA A 199 -0.12 -31.38 -4.63
C ALA A 199 -1.47 -31.97 -4.15
N VAL A 200 -1.97 -32.98 -4.81
CA VAL A 200 -3.14 -33.78 -4.40
C VAL A 200 -2.74 -35.24 -4.40
N THR A 201 -2.73 -35.84 -3.22
CA THR A 201 -2.27 -37.21 -3.02
C THR A 201 -3.37 -38.06 -2.40
N PRO A 202 -3.91 -39.05 -3.10
CA PRO A 202 -4.80 -40.05 -2.51
C PRO A 202 -4.00 -40.88 -1.48
N VAL A 203 -4.59 -41.07 -0.32
CA VAL A 203 -3.95 -41.85 0.80
C VAL A 203 -4.99 -42.60 1.57
N GLU A 204 -4.57 -43.69 2.19
CA GLU A 204 -5.38 -44.46 3.15
C GLU A 204 -5.47 -43.73 4.49
N LYS A 205 -6.34 -44.23 5.36
CA LYS A 205 -6.44 -43.70 6.74
C LYS A 205 -5.09 -43.93 7.46
N GLY A 206 -4.63 -42.88 8.11
CA GLY A 206 -3.34 -42.95 8.80
C GLY A 206 -2.72 -41.58 9.08
N LEU A 207 -1.53 -41.64 9.70
CA LEU A 207 -0.73 -40.45 10.00
C LEU A 207 0.27 -40.19 8.88
N TYR A 208 0.32 -38.93 8.42
CA TYR A 208 1.24 -38.49 7.38
C TYR A 208 1.98 -37.22 7.79
N VAL A 209 3.20 -37.09 7.27
CA VAL A 209 3.99 -35.86 7.41
C VAL A 209 4.12 -35.21 6.04
N VAL A 210 3.63 -33.98 5.92
CA VAL A 210 3.69 -33.19 4.68
C VAL A 210 4.71 -32.09 4.85
N LYS A 211 5.66 -32.03 3.92
CA LYS A 211 6.60 -30.93 3.78
C LYS A 211 6.27 -30.15 2.50
N ALA A 212 6.07 -28.84 2.63
CA ALA A 212 5.80 -28.00 1.49
C ALA A 212 6.16 -26.55 1.83
N GLY A 213 6.80 -25.81 0.90
CA GLY A 213 7.12 -24.40 1.06
C GLY A 213 7.83 -24.07 2.39
N GLY A 214 8.75 -24.90 2.85
CA GLY A 214 9.47 -24.73 4.11
C GLY A 214 8.68 -25.11 5.38
N LYS A 215 7.40 -25.48 5.27
CA LYS A 215 6.59 -25.95 6.40
C LYS A 215 6.54 -27.47 6.49
N THR A 216 6.41 -27.96 7.71
CA THR A 216 6.17 -29.39 8.00
C THR A 216 4.89 -29.52 8.83
N VAL A 217 3.93 -30.27 8.35
CA VAL A 217 2.63 -30.48 9.00
C VAL A 217 2.39 -31.97 9.18
N LYS A 218 1.90 -32.38 10.34
CA LYS A 218 1.40 -33.75 10.59
C LYS A 218 -0.10 -33.76 10.37
N LEU A 219 -0.60 -34.69 9.55
CA LEU A 219 -2.00 -34.88 9.25
C LEU A 219 -2.46 -36.25 9.63
N ASN A 220 -3.61 -36.33 10.29
CA ASN A 220 -4.29 -37.60 10.55
C ASN A 220 -5.45 -37.73 9.56
N VAL A 221 -5.36 -38.62 8.62
CA VAL A 221 -6.39 -38.92 7.62
C VAL A 221 -7.36 -39.95 8.23
N LYS A 222 -8.63 -39.56 8.38
CA LYS A 222 -9.69 -40.36 8.97
C LYS A 222 -10.48 -41.14 7.92
#